data_799a72be9de36ee05121860e4f1c2766
#
_entry.id   799a72be9de36ee05121860e4f1c2766
#
_cell.length_a   1.000
_cell.length_b   1.000
_cell.length_c   1.000
_cell.angle_alpha   90.00
_cell.angle_beta   90.00
_cell.angle_gamma   90.00
#
_symmetry.space_group_name_H-M   'P 1'
#
loop_
_entity.id
_entity.type
_entity.pdbx_description
1 polymer ?
#
loop_
_entity_poly.entity_id
_entity_poly.type
_entity_poly.pdbx_seq_one_letter_code
_entity_poly.pdbx_strand_id
1 'polypeptide(L)'
;MNKINKGKNKVLFIMHMPPPVHGAAMMGQYIHDSKLINESFECTYINPSASASVDEVGKMGIKKMLRTIKVVWKIFKTCIVWRPDLVYLTPTNYGRWYSGSLYLNIAYVLALKLTARKIVYHMHNKGVESSLKVQPSLKVYYKWMYKNVKVILLAKALYHELRDFVSEKDLYICPNGIPSNISVSSSQKCKQQKKVPCLLFLSNLIESKGVLVLLDALKKLKDCGENFVCNFVGGESVDIDTARFENEVVQRNLSDKVFYLGRKYNQDKEVVYEEADIFVFPTFYPGECFPLVLLEAMQHRLPCVSTTEGGISEIIDEGKTGFVVERENVDALAEKLRVLIHNPELRLKMGNAGFEKFQKNLTLSCFEINLTKILSEICQQEKY
;
A
#
# COMPACT_ATOMS: atom_id res chain seq x y z
N MET A 1 40.44 23.59 9.32
CA MET A 1 39.03 23.94 9.10
C MET A 1 38.18 23.06 10.00
N ASN A 2 37.63 23.64 11.06
CA ASN A 2 36.83 22.92 12.07
C ASN A 2 35.55 22.38 11.42
N LYS A 3 35.43 21.04 11.32
CA LYS A 3 34.14 20.40 11.13
C LYS A 3 33.30 20.71 12.39
N ILE A 4 32.45 21.72 12.29
CA ILE A 4 31.38 21.95 13.26
C ILE A 4 30.60 20.63 13.32
N ASN A 5 30.61 19.98 14.46
CA ASN A 5 29.83 18.78 14.74
C ASN A 5 28.35 19.21 14.67
N LYS A 6 27.78 19.26 13.44
CA LYS A 6 26.37 19.56 13.24
C LYS A 6 25.61 18.37 13.82
N GLY A 7 24.90 18.60 14.93
CA GLY A 7 24.01 17.58 15.50
C GLY A 7 23.08 16.99 14.44
N LYS A 8 22.53 15.81 14.70
CA LYS A 8 21.58 15.16 13.78
C LYS A 8 20.42 16.10 13.46
N ASN A 9 19.97 16.09 12.21
CA ASN A 9 18.75 16.82 11.83
C ASN A 9 17.53 16.27 12.59
N LYS A 10 16.67 17.15 13.06
CA LYS A 10 15.44 16.83 13.79
C LYS A 10 14.30 16.55 12.82
N VAL A 11 13.74 15.36 12.83
CA VAL A 11 12.62 14.96 11.96
C VAL A 11 11.40 14.57 12.79
N LEU A 12 10.31 15.31 12.59
CA LEU A 12 9.01 14.99 13.19
C LEU A 12 8.23 14.11 12.21
N PHE A 13 7.96 12.88 12.58
CA PHE A 13 7.13 11.94 11.84
C PHE A 13 5.68 11.98 12.34
N ILE A 14 4.75 12.31 11.44
CA ILE A 14 3.30 12.29 11.68
C ILE A 14 2.71 11.26 10.72
N MET A 15 2.48 10.06 11.21
CA MET A 15 2.10 8.92 10.37
C MET A 15 1.28 7.91 11.14
N HIS A 16 0.41 7.20 10.41
CA HIS A 16 -0.39 6.13 10.99
C HIS A 16 0.49 4.94 11.36
N MET A 17 0.24 4.38 12.54
CA MET A 17 0.83 3.14 13.04
C MET A 17 -0.30 2.25 13.59
N PRO A 18 -0.13 0.92 13.58
CA PRO A 18 -1.13 0.01 14.16
C PRO A 18 -1.46 0.34 15.63
N PRO A 19 -2.66 0.03 16.14
CA PRO A 19 -3.86 -0.39 15.41
C PRO A 19 -4.57 0.78 14.70
N PRO A 20 -5.40 0.53 13.66
CA PRO A 20 -5.67 -0.73 12.99
C PRO A 20 -4.56 -1.14 12.01
N VAL A 21 -4.46 -2.45 11.72
CA VAL A 21 -3.47 -3.00 10.78
C VAL A 21 -3.95 -2.81 9.34
N HIS A 22 -3.21 -2.02 8.56
CA HIS A 22 -3.36 -1.84 7.12
C HIS A 22 -2.03 -1.40 6.52
N GLY A 23 -1.86 -1.48 5.19
CA GLY A 23 -0.58 -1.27 4.51
C GLY A 23 0.16 0.01 4.94
N ALA A 24 -0.52 1.17 4.93
CA ALA A 24 0.10 2.43 5.35
C ALA A 24 0.50 2.44 6.84
N ALA A 25 -0.28 1.80 7.73
CA ALA A 25 0.07 1.71 9.14
C ALA A 25 1.28 0.78 9.37
N MET A 26 1.39 -0.31 8.59
CA MET A 26 2.57 -1.18 8.64
C MET A 26 3.82 -0.45 8.19
N MET A 27 3.75 0.34 7.12
CA MET A 27 4.88 1.17 6.70
C MET A 27 5.28 2.20 7.78
N GLY A 28 4.30 2.80 8.46
CA GLY A 28 4.58 3.67 9.60
C GLY A 28 5.28 2.94 10.75
N GLN A 29 4.87 1.71 11.05
CA GLN A 29 5.54 0.89 12.05
C GLN A 29 6.99 0.57 11.66
N TYR A 30 7.23 0.20 10.39
CA TYR A 30 8.58 -0.05 9.88
C TYR A 30 9.48 1.19 9.97
N ILE A 31 8.96 2.38 9.65
CA ILE A 31 9.71 3.64 9.82
C ILE A 31 10.04 3.90 11.29
N HIS A 32 9.06 3.71 12.18
CA HIS A 32 9.24 3.91 13.61
C HIS A 32 10.33 2.99 14.19
N ASP A 33 10.33 1.72 13.80
CA ASP A 33 11.23 0.69 14.32
C ASP A 33 12.59 0.64 13.59
N SER A 34 12.74 1.41 12.50
CA SER A 34 13.96 1.44 11.70
C SER A 34 15.16 1.95 12.49
N LYS A 35 16.16 1.10 12.69
CA LYS A 35 17.44 1.50 13.29
C LYS A 35 18.16 2.54 12.44
N LEU A 36 18.19 2.34 11.11
CA LEU A 36 18.86 3.24 10.18
C LEU A 36 18.30 4.67 10.25
N ILE A 37 16.99 4.83 10.26
CA ILE A 37 16.33 6.14 10.33
C ILE A 37 16.60 6.79 11.70
N ASN A 38 16.43 6.05 12.80
CA ASN A 38 16.62 6.57 14.16
C ASN A 38 18.10 6.88 14.47
N GLU A 39 19.04 6.21 13.81
CA GLU A 39 20.46 6.53 13.91
C GLU A 39 20.86 7.73 13.03
N SER A 40 20.17 7.94 11.91
CA SER A 40 20.47 9.02 10.97
C SER A 40 19.90 10.37 11.41
N PHE A 41 18.78 10.37 12.11
CA PHE A 41 18.06 11.57 12.54
C PHE A 41 17.77 11.56 14.04
N GLU A 42 17.51 12.74 14.61
CA GLU A 42 16.84 12.89 15.90
C GLU A 42 15.32 12.86 15.64
N CYS A 43 14.68 11.73 15.97
CA CYS A 43 13.30 11.43 15.57
C CYS A 43 12.31 11.69 16.69
N THR A 44 11.16 12.25 16.34
CA THR A 44 9.97 12.32 17.19
C THR A 44 8.77 11.82 16.40
N TYR A 45 7.88 11.03 17.04
CA TYR A 45 6.76 10.35 16.38
C TYR A 45 5.42 10.78 16.96
N ILE A 46 4.46 11.08 16.07
CA ILE A 46 3.07 11.34 16.41
C ILE A 46 2.19 10.44 15.56
N ASN A 47 1.44 9.53 16.20
CA ASN A 47 0.40 8.75 15.53
C ASN A 47 -0.90 9.56 15.52
N PRO A 48 -1.39 10.02 14.35
CA PRO A 48 -2.62 10.79 14.24
C PRO A 48 -3.90 9.95 14.31
N SER A 49 -3.79 8.62 14.50
CA SER A 49 -4.94 7.71 14.51
C SER A 49 -5.96 8.13 15.57
N ALA A 50 -7.10 8.63 15.11
CA ALA A 50 -8.21 9.01 15.95
C ALA A 50 -9.16 7.83 16.24
N SER A 51 -9.04 6.71 15.51
CA SER A 51 -9.85 5.50 15.66
C SER A 51 -9.07 4.41 16.39
N ALA A 52 -9.69 3.79 17.39
CA ALA A 52 -9.09 2.68 18.13
C ALA A 52 -9.35 1.32 17.49
N SER A 53 -10.38 1.22 16.63
CA SER A 53 -10.75 0.01 15.88
C SER A 53 -11.15 0.32 14.45
N VAL A 54 -11.22 -0.72 13.61
CA VAL A 54 -11.69 -0.61 12.20
C VAL A 54 -13.15 -0.17 12.15
N ASP A 55 -13.98 -0.54 13.12
CA ASP A 55 -15.40 -0.22 13.19
C ASP A 55 -15.68 1.25 13.48
N GLU A 56 -14.71 1.98 14.02
CA GLU A 56 -14.78 3.43 14.25
C GLU A 56 -14.38 4.26 13.02
N VAL A 57 -13.87 3.63 11.97
CA VAL A 57 -13.45 4.33 10.76
C VAL A 57 -14.69 4.88 10.03
N GLY A 58 -14.68 6.19 9.74
CA GLY A 58 -15.80 6.85 9.05
C GLY A 58 -16.87 7.46 9.97
N LYS A 59 -16.97 7.07 11.25
CA LYS A 59 -17.94 7.65 12.18
C LYS A 59 -17.37 8.88 12.89
N MET A 60 -18.09 10.00 12.88
CA MET A 60 -17.73 11.22 13.63
C MET A 60 -18.41 11.17 15.01
N GLY A 61 -17.61 11.30 16.06
CA GLY A 61 -18.11 11.40 17.45
C GLY A 61 -17.30 12.42 18.26
N ILE A 62 -17.89 12.95 19.33
CA ILE A 62 -17.25 13.95 20.21
C ILE A 62 -15.88 13.46 20.71
N LYS A 63 -15.76 12.18 21.06
CA LYS A 63 -14.48 11.57 21.49
C LYS A 63 -13.40 11.67 20.41
N LYS A 64 -13.78 11.45 19.15
CA LYS A 64 -12.87 11.54 17.99
C LYS A 64 -12.43 12.98 17.75
N MET A 65 -13.35 13.94 17.88
CA MET A 65 -13.04 15.36 17.76
C MET A 65 -12.06 15.82 18.85
N LEU A 66 -12.28 15.42 20.11
CA LEU A 66 -11.38 15.74 21.23
C LEU A 66 -9.98 15.12 21.05
N ARG A 67 -9.90 13.87 20.57
CA ARG A 67 -8.61 13.23 20.22
C ARG A 67 -7.88 14.02 19.13
N THR A 68 -8.61 14.46 18.11
CA THR A 68 -8.03 15.27 17.03
C THR A 68 -7.47 16.59 17.54
N ILE A 69 -8.22 17.32 18.36
CA ILE A 69 -7.75 18.58 18.95
C ILE A 69 -6.46 18.35 19.76
N LYS A 70 -6.41 17.27 20.54
CA LYS A 70 -5.17 16.90 21.27
C LYS A 70 -3.99 16.62 20.33
N VAL A 71 -4.22 15.94 19.21
CA VAL A 71 -3.17 15.66 18.22
C VAL A 71 -2.69 16.94 17.55
N VAL A 72 -3.61 17.80 17.09
CA VAL A 72 -3.27 19.12 16.51
C VAL A 72 -2.44 19.95 17.49
N TRP A 73 -2.88 20.01 18.75
CA TRP A 73 -2.14 20.73 19.79
C TRP A 73 -0.75 20.13 20.03
N LYS A 74 -0.63 18.79 20.04
CA LYS A 74 0.66 18.10 20.17
C LYS A 74 1.59 18.45 19.01
N ILE A 75 1.08 18.43 17.76
CA ILE A 75 1.84 18.82 16.55
C ILE A 75 2.34 20.26 16.70
N PHE A 76 1.43 21.20 17.00
CA PHE A 76 1.74 22.62 17.13
C PHE A 76 2.80 22.86 18.21
N LYS A 77 2.59 22.31 19.43
CA LYS A 77 3.54 22.42 20.54
C LYS A 77 4.91 21.84 20.18
N THR A 78 4.95 20.65 19.54
CA THR A 78 6.21 20.01 19.13
C THR A 78 6.96 20.89 18.12
N CYS A 79 6.29 21.41 17.13
CA CYS A 79 6.91 22.29 16.14
C CYS A 79 7.51 23.58 16.75
N ILE A 80 6.83 24.17 17.75
CA ILE A 80 7.31 25.42 18.39
C ILE A 80 8.46 25.12 19.38
N VAL A 81 8.30 24.10 20.23
CA VAL A 81 9.23 23.83 21.34
C VAL A 81 10.46 23.07 20.83
N TRP A 82 10.24 21.96 20.12
CA TRP A 82 11.33 21.07 19.65
C TRP A 82 11.96 21.56 18.32
N ARG A 83 11.22 22.36 17.53
CA ARG A 83 11.67 23.02 16.29
C ARG A 83 12.31 22.04 15.31
N PRO A 84 11.54 21.08 14.76
CA PRO A 84 12.07 20.13 13.79
C PRO A 84 12.62 20.85 12.54
N ASP A 85 13.70 20.31 11.97
CA ASP A 85 14.25 20.77 10.70
C ASP A 85 13.36 20.34 9.53
N LEU A 86 12.71 19.18 9.66
CA LEU A 86 11.79 18.59 8.69
C LEU A 86 10.60 17.96 9.39
N VAL A 87 9.40 18.16 8.83
CA VAL A 87 8.21 17.41 9.20
C VAL A 87 7.82 16.46 8.07
N TYR A 88 7.78 15.17 8.39
CA TYR A 88 7.26 14.12 7.53
C TYR A 88 5.80 13.83 7.89
N LEU A 89 4.91 13.90 6.92
CA LEU A 89 3.48 13.66 7.10
C LEU A 89 2.96 12.66 6.07
N THR A 90 2.15 11.70 6.51
CA THR A 90 1.34 10.85 5.62
C THR A 90 -0.10 11.37 5.58
N PRO A 91 -0.42 12.29 4.65
CA PRO A 91 -1.75 12.88 4.58
C PRO A 91 -2.75 11.93 3.95
N THR A 92 -4.03 12.14 4.20
CA THR A 92 -5.12 11.47 3.49
C THR A 92 -5.55 12.34 2.31
N ASN A 93 -5.46 11.83 1.08
CA ASN A 93 -5.84 12.57 -0.14
C ASN A 93 -7.29 12.39 -0.57
N TYR A 94 -7.97 11.43 0.01
CA TYR A 94 -9.34 11.12 -0.32
C TYR A 94 -10.30 11.88 0.60
N GLY A 95 -11.24 12.64 0.03
CA GLY A 95 -12.22 13.35 0.84
C GLY A 95 -13.24 14.15 0.02
N ARG A 96 -14.34 14.45 0.68
CA ARG A 96 -15.33 15.44 0.25
C ARG A 96 -15.35 16.55 1.29
N TRP A 97 -15.80 17.77 0.92
CA TRP A 97 -15.88 18.91 1.85
C TRP A 97 -16.51 18.58 3.21
N TYR A 98 -17.46 17.67 3.22
CA TYR A 98 -18.17 17.26 4.45
C TYR A 98 -17.62 15.98 5.08
N SER A 99 -16.45 15.48 4.63
CA SER A 99 -15.84 14.32 5.27
C SER A 99 -15.00 14.70 6.45
N GLY A 100 -15.12 13.95 7.54
CA GLY A 100 -14.29 14.17 8.73
C GLY A 100 -12.80 14.07 8.48
N SER A 101 -12.38 13.23 7.51
CA SER A 101 -10.98 13.08 7.13
C SER A 101 -10.39 14.35 6.51
N LEU A 102 -11.17 15.08 5.71
CA LEU A 102 -10.71 16.35 5.11
C LEU A 102 -10.48 17.42 6.18
N TYR A 103 -11.41 17.58 7.13
CA TYR A 103 -11.25 18.56 8.22
C TYR A 103 -10.04 18.23 9.10
N LEU A 104 -9.80 16.95 9.38
CA LEU A 104 -8.61 16.51 10.12
C LEU A 104 -7.33 16.90 9.38
N ASN A 105 -7.28 16.63 8.06
CA ASN A 105 -6.15 17.01 7.21
C ASN A 105 -5.93 18.52 7.20
N ILE A 106 -6.99 19.31 7.03
CA ILE A 106 -6.91 20.78 7.06
C ILE A 106 -6.29 21.24 8.39
N ALA A 107 -6.75 20.70 9.52
CA ALA A 107 -6.24 21.09 10.83
C ALA A 107 -4.74 20.74 11.01
N TYR A 108 -4.32 19.56 10.58
CA TYR A 108 -2.91 19.16 10.64
C TYR A 108 -2.03 20.01 9.70
N VAL A 109 -2.45 20.17 8.45
CA VAL A 109 -1.72 20.95 7.46
C VAL A 109 -1.63 22.42 7.88
N LEU A 110 -2.70 23.01 8.43
CA LEU A 110 -2.68 24.38 8.92
C LEU A 110 -1.67 24.57 10.07
N ALA A 111 -1.70 23.67 11.07
CA ALA A 111 -0.73 23.71 12.15
C ALA A 111 0.71 23.65 11.64
N LEU A 112 0.99 22.78 10.66
CA LEU A 112 2.31 22.65 10.05
C LEU A 112 2.71 23.86 9.21
N LYS A 113 1.81 24.39 8.38
CA LYS A 113 2.09 25.59 7.56
C LYS A 113 2.44 26.82 8.39
N LEU A 114 1.89 26.89 9.62
CA LEU A 114 2.16 27.99 10.55
C LEU A 114 3.47 27.82 11.33
N THR A 115 3.95 26.58 11.52
CA THR A 115 5.00 26.29 12.51
C THR A 115 6.21 25.54 11.95
N ALA A 116 6.03 24.72 10.92
CA ALA A 116 7.11 23.88 10.38
C ALA A 116 8.03 24.66 9.44
N ARG A 117 9.31 24.32 9.48
CA ARG A 117 10.32 24.91 8.58
C ARG A 117 10.28 24.30 7.18
N LYS A 118 10.22 22.97 7.12
CA LYS A 118 10.12 22.18 5.90
C LYS A 118 9.09 21.08 6.10
N ILE A 119 8.35 20.77 5.05
CA ILE A 119 7.33 19.74 5.08
C ILE A 119 7.55 18.81 3.89
N VAL A 120 7.51 17.50 4.15
CA VAL A 120 7.44 16.48 3.11
C VAL A 120 6.21 15.61 3.34
N TYR A 121 5.42 15.39 2.29
CA TYR A 121 4.31 14.45 2.29
C TYR A 121 4.74 13.14 1.66
N HIS A 122 4.48 12.02 2.33
CA HIS A 122 4.63 10.70 1.74
C HIS A 122 3.25 10.10 1.48
N MET A 123 2.95 9.89 0.21
CA MET A 123 1.61 9.57 -0.27
C MET A 123 1.40 8.06 -0.28
N HIS A 124 0.68 7.53 0.70
CA HIS A 124 0.29 6.12 0.78
C HIS A 124 -1.13 5.85 0.27
N ASN A 125 -1.81 6.88 -0.21
CA ASN A 125 -3.12 6.78 -0.84
C ASN A 125 -3.21 7.76 -2.01
N LYS A 126 -4.07 7.46 -2.96
CA LYS A 126 -4.46 8.35 -4.06
C LYS A 126 -5.89 8.83 -3.88
N GLY A 127 -6.38 9.71 -4.75
CA GLY A 127 -7.76 10.17 -4.70
C GLY A 127 -7.93 11.67 -4.91
N VAL A 128 -6.88 12.39 -5.28
CA VAL A 128 -6.97 13.81 -5.64
C VAL A 128 -7.83 13.96 -6.89
N GLU A 129 -7.52 13.21 -7.95
CA GLU A 129 -8.26 13.27 -9.21
C GLU A 129 -9.74 12.87 -9.02
N SER A 130 -10.01 11.77 -8.32
CA SER A 130 -11.37 11.32 -8.05
C SER A 130 -12.15 12.31 -7.18
N SER A 131 -11.50 12.92 -6.18
CA SER A 131 -12.11 13.96 -5.36
C SER A 131 -12.46 15.21 -6.17
N LEU A 132 -11.60 15.61 -7.11
CA LEU A 132 -11.84 16.75 -8.00
C LEU A 132 -12.93 16.49 -9.03
N LYS A 133 -13.06 15.26 -9.52
CA LYS A 133 -14.19 14.86 -10.39
C LYS A 133 -15.55 15.02 -9.68
N VAL A 134 -15.60 14.69 -8.38
CA VAL A 134 -16.83 14.81 -7.56
C VAL A 134 -17.04 16.24 -7.06
N GLN A 135 -15.98 16.92 -6.66
CA GLN A 135 -16.02 18.28 -6.09
C GLN A 135 -14.87 19.16 -6.65
N PRO A 136 -15.07 19.81 -7.82
CA PRO A 136 -14.03 20.64 -8.43
C PRO A 136 -13.53 21.80 -7.56
N SER A 137 -14.35 22.28 -6.62
CA SER A 137 -13.99 23.35 -5.67
C SER A 137 -12.84 22.95 -4.72
N LEU A 138 -12.56 21.65 -4.54
CA LEU A 138 -11.40 21.16 -3.78
C LEU A 138 -10.06 21.55 -4.42
N LYS A 139 -10.04 22.03 -5.67
CA LYS A 139 -8.83 22.50 -6.34
C LYS A 139 -8.11 23.60 -5.55
N VAL A 140 -8.86 24.49 -4.90
CA VAL A 140 -8.29 25.57 -4.06
C VAL A 140 -7.61 24.97 -2.82
N TYR A 141 -8.26 23.98 -2.19
CA TYR A 141 -7.67 23.28 -1.06
C TYR A 141 -6.39 22.55 -1.44
N TYR A 142 -6.37 21.79 -2.53
CA TYR A 142 -5.17 21.06 -2.95
C TYR A 142 -4.03 22.01 -3.35
N LYS A 143 -4.32 23.12 -4.05
CA LYS A 143 -3.32 24.16 -4.32
C LYS A 143 -2.69 24.71 -3.04
N TRP A 144 -3.50 24.96 -2.00
CA TRP A 144 -3.00 25.41 -0.71
C TRP A 144 -2.23 24.32 0.01
N MET A 145 -2.72 23.09 0.03
CA MET A 145 -2.11 21.95 0.71
C MET A 145 -0.71 21.66 0.17
N TYR A 146 -0.57 21.60 -1.16
CA TYR A 146 0.69 21.24 -1.82
C TYR A 146 1.65 22.42 -2.05
N LYS A 147 1.26 23.65 -1.72
CA LYS A 147 2.14 24.82 -1.87
C LYS A 147 3.35 24.73 -0.93
N ASN A 148 4.57 24.88 -1.48
CA ASN A 148 5.83 24.87 -0.72
C ASN A 148 6.03 23.60 0.13
N VAL A 149 5.78 22.44 -0.43
CA VAL A 149 6.04 21.15 0.19
C VAL A 149 6.78 20.24 -0.80
N LYS A 150 7.57 19.30 -0.28
CA LYS A 150 8.10 18.18 -1.05
C LYS A 150 7.12 17.01 -0.97
N VAL A 151 7.10 16.18 -2.00
CA VAL A 151 6.21 15.02 -2.05
C VAL A 151 6.99 13.77 -2.41
N ILE A 152 6.75 12.69 -1.67
CA ILE A 152 7.25 11.36 -1.95
C ILE A 152 6.07 10.53 -2.44
N LEU A 153 6.20 9.92 -3.62
CA LEU A 153 5.25 8.95 -4.18
C LEU A 153 5.83 7.55 -4.10
N LEU A 154 4.96 6.55 -4.02
CA LEU A 154 5.34 5.14 -4.01
C LEU A 154 5.71 4.62 -5.42
N ALA A 155 5.23 5.28 -6.47
CA ALA A 155 5.47 4.96 -7.86
C ALA A 155 5.37 6.21 -8.73
N LYS A 156 6.13 6.27 -9.83
CA LYS A 156 6.06 7.39 -10.77
C LYS A 156 4.70 7.49 -11.46
N ALA A 157 4.07 6.34 -11.72
CA ALA A 157 2.74 6.27 -12.29
C ALA A 157 1.70 7.07 -11.50
N LEU A 158 1.89 7.27 -10.19
CA LEU A 158 0.98 8.06 -9.34
C LEU A 158 1.10 9.58 -9.53
N TYR A 159 2.09 10.06 -10.28
CA TYR A 159 2.32 11.50 -10.45
C TYR A 159 1.17 12.20 -11.18
N HIS A 160 0.42 11.49 -12.05
CA HIS A 160 -0.75 12.07 -12.73
C HIS A 160 -1.78 12.68 -11.75
N GLU A 161 -1.92 12.11 -10.56
CA GLU A 161 -2.78 12.61 -9.49
C GLU A 161 -2.40 14.02 -9.00
N LEU A 162 -1.12 14.38 -9.10
CA LEU A 162 -0.54 15.59 -8.44
C LEU A 162 0.10 16.58 -9.41
N ARG A 163 0.20 16.30 -10.70
CA ARG A 163 0.91 17.12 -11.68
C ARG A 163 0.45 18.58 -11.74
N ASP A 164 -0.82 18.85 -11.41
CA ASP A 164 -1.40 20.20 -11.38
C ASP A 164 -1.04 20.98 -10.11
N PHE A 165 -0.45 20.33 -9.11
CA PHE A 165 -0.20 20.86 -7.76
C PHE A 165 1.25 20.81 -7.33
N VAL A 166 2.03 19.88 -7.86
CA VAL A 166 3.42 19.59 -7.46
C VAL A 166 4.31 19.56 -8.69
N SER A 167 5.39 20.34 -8.66
CA SER A 167 6.40 20.32 -9.72
C SER A 167 7.27 19.05 -9.60
N GLU A 168 7.75 18.52 -10.73
CA GLU A 168 8.67 17.35 -10.74
C GLU A 168 9.93 17.54 -9.89
N LYS A 169 10.46 18.78 -9.79
CA LYS A 169 11.62 19.12 -8.94
C LYS A 169 11.36 18.96 -7.44
N ASP A 170 10.09 18.92 -7.04
CA ASP A 170 9.65 18.78 -5.66
C ASP A 170 9.15 17.36 -5.37
N LEU A 171 9.31 16.45 -6.35
CA LEU A 171 8.84 15.08 -6.31
C LEU A 171 10.00 14.10 -6.08
N TYR A 172 9.77 13.12 -5.22
CA TYR A 172 10.64 11.99 -4.95
C TYR A 172 9.85 10.69 -5.12
N ILE A 173 10.55 9.62 -5.50
CA ILE A 173 9.96 8.28 -5.59
C ILE A 173 10.60 7.38 -4.54
N CYS A 174 9.77 6.78 -3.69
CA CYS A 174 10.20 5.84 -2.67
C CYS A 174 9.18 4.68 -2.58
N PRO A 175 9.38 3.60 -3.35
CA PRO A 175 8.52 2.42 -3.27
C PRO A 175 8.47 1.83 -1.87
N ASN A 176 7.33 1.23 -1.50
CA ASN A 176 7.24 0.45 -0.27
C ASN A 176 8.21 -0.74 -0.30
N GLY A 177 8.67 -1.14 0.89
CA GLY A 177 9.44 -2.35 1.10
C GLY A 177 8.91 -3.15 2.29
N ILE A 178 9.11 -4.46 2.27
CA ILE A 178 8.72 -5.35 3.36
C ILE A 178 9.95 -6.09 3.91
N PRO A 179 9.90 -6.59 5.17
CA PRO A 179 10.95 -7.41 5.72
C PRO A 179 11.27 -8.61 4.82
N SER A 180 12.56 -8.85 4.56
CA SER A 180 12.98 -10.02 3.81
C SER A 180 13.02 -11.24 4.74
N ASN A 181 12.25 -12.29 4.42
CA ASN A 181 12.23 -13.54 5.14
C ASN A 181 13.37 -14.45 4.64
N ILE A 182 14.46 -14.54 5.39
CA ILE A 182 15.65 -15.33 5.02
C ILE A 182 15.32 -16.82 4.88
N SER A 183 14.37 -17.33 5.68
CA SER A 183 13.92 -18.73 5.63
C SER A 183 13.26 -19.09 4.29
N VAL A 184 12.52 -18.16 3.69
CA VAL A 184 11.90 -18.34 2.35
C VAL A 184 12.96 -18.31 1.25
N SER A 185 14.03 -17.52 1.41
CA SER A 185 15.12 -17.43 0.44
C SER A 185 15.98 -18.71 0.37
N SER A 186 16.10 -19.44 1.47
CA SER A 186 16.89 -20.68 1.56
C SER A 186 16.10 -21.94 1.18
N SER A 187 14.78 -21.91 1.21
CA SER A 187 13.95 -23.02 0.77
C SER A 187 13.83 -23.04 -0.77
N GLN A 188 14.92 -23.39 -1.47
CA GLN A 188 14.81 -23.99 -2.80
C GLN A 188 14.17 -25.39 -2.69
N LYS A 189 13.04 -25.51 -2.01
CA LYS A 189 12.17 -26.67 -2.23
C LYS A 189 11.75 -26.53 -3.69
N CYS A 190 12.28 -27.41 -4.55
CA CYS A 190 11.63 -27.77 -5.80
C CYS A 190 10.15 -27.94 -5.41
N LYS A 191 9.31 -26.92 -5.68
CA LYS A 191 7.88 -27.08 -5.54
C LYS A 191 7.56 -28.27 -6.41
N GLN A 192 7.29 -29.44 -5.80
CA GLN A 192 6.84 -30.60 -6.56
C GLN A 192 5.69 -30.10 -7.41
N GLN A 193 5.76 -30.29 -8.73
CA GLN A 193 4.73 -29.83 -9.64
C GLN A 193 3.42 -30.48 -9.20
N LYS A 194 2.59 -29.69 -8.50
CA LYS A 194 1.25 -30.14 -8.15
C LYS A 194 0.49 -30.38 -9.44
N LYS A 195 -0.19 -31.51 -9.54
CA LYS A 195 -1.04 -31.81 -10.70
C LYS A 195 -2.15 -30.77 -10.90
N VAL A 196 -2.56 -30.09 -9.83
CA VAL A 196 -3.59 -29.05 -9.82
C VAL A 196 -2.98 -27.78 -9.22
N PRO A 197 -2.81 -26.70 -10.00
CA PRO A 197 -2.25 -25.45 -9.50
C PRO A 197 -3.22 -24.75 -8.51
N CYS A 198 -2.62 -24.17 -7.45
CA CYS A 198 -3.31 -23.40 -6.44
C CYS A 198 -3.15 -21.91 -6.68
N LEU A 199 -4.25 -21.22 -6.91
CA LEU A 199 -4.33 -19.77 -6.99
C LEU A 199 -4.57 -19.20 -5.59
N LEU A 200 -3.97 -18.05 -5.29
CA LEU A 200 -4.15 -17.35 -4.02
C LEU A 200 -4.62 -15.92 -4.26
N PHE A 201 -5.76 -15.58 -3.66
CA PHE A 201 -6.19 -14.21 -3.43
C PHE A 201 -6.00 -13.87 -1.94
N LEU A 202 -5.31 -12.77 -1.63
CA LEU A 202 -5.10 -12.36 -0.24
C LEU A 202 -5.39 -10.86 -0.07
N SER A 203 -6.56 -10.56 0.47
CA SER A 203 -7.02 -9.22 0.88
C SER A 203 -8.32 -9.36 1.67
N ASN A 204 -8.74 -8.31 2.38
CA ASN A 204 -10.11 -8.27 2.90
C ASN A 204 -11.11 -8.41 1.74
N LEU A 205 -12.27 -9.02 2.02
CA LEU A 205 -13.34 -9.24 1.04
C LEU A 205 -14.08 -7.93 0.71
N ILE A 206 -13.35 -6.98 0.15
CA ILE A 206 -13.87 -5.70 -0.36
C ILE A 206 -14.11 -5.87 -1.85
N GLU A 207 -15.29 -5.50 -2.34
CA GLU A 207 -15.68 -5.73 -3.74
C GLU A 207 -14.64 -5.12 -4.71
N SER A 208 -14.21 -3.88 -4.46
CA SER A 208 -13.21 -3.20 -5.28
C SER A 208 -11.78 -3.77 -5.19
N LYS A 209 -11.52 -4.73 -4.30
CA LYS A 209 -10.29 -5.53 -4.34
C LYS A 209 -10.34 -6.65 -5.40
N GLY A 210 -11.47 -6.74 -6.14
CA GLY A 210 -11.63 -7.61 -7.27
C GLY A 210 -12.12 -9.02 -6.93
N VAL A 211 -12.74 -9.21 -5.77
CA VAL A 211 -13.27 -10.51 -5.32
C VAL A 211 -14.22 -11.10 -6.36
N LEU A 212 -15.25 -10.35 -6.77
CA LEU A 212 -16.24 -10.82 -7.73
C LEU A 212 -15.66 -10.95 -9.15
N VAL A 213 -14.77 -10.04 -9.55
CA VAL A 213 -14.05 -10.12 -10.84
C VAL A 213 -13.25 -11.42 -10.94
N LEU A 214 -12.58 -11.81 -9.84
CA LEU A 214 -11.85 -13.07 -9.80
C LEU A 214 -12.81 -14.27 -9.88
N LEU A 215 -13.91 -14.27 -9.11
CA LEU A 215 -14.90 -15.34 -9.17
C LEU A 215 -15.47 -15.52 -10.58
N ASP A 216 -15.75 -14.43 -11.30
CA ASP A 216 -16.23 -14.47 -12.70
C ASP A 216 -15.16 -15.06 -13.65
N ALA A 217 -13.89 -14.70 -13.46
CA ALA A 217 -12.78 -15.28 -14.22
C ALA A 217 -12.59 -16.79 -13.94
N LEU A 218 -12.70 -17.19 -12.66
CA LEU A 218 -12.62 -18.60 -12.26
C LEU A 218 -13.79 -19.42 -12.82
N LYS A 219 -15.01 -18.85 -12.88
CA LYS A 219 -16.15 -19.48 -13.55
C LYS A 219 -15.84 -19.76 -15.00
N LYS A 220 -15.33 -18.77 -15.76
CA LYS A 220 -14.94 -18.96 -17.17
C LYS A 220 -13.90 -20.05 -17.33
N LEU A 221 -12.88 -20.10 -16.47
CA LEU A 221 -11.86 -21.14 -16.48
C LEU A 221 -12.49 -22.53 -16.26
N LYS A 222 -13.38 -22.66 -15.27
CA LYS A 222 -14.08 -23.92 -15.01
C LYS A 222 -14.96 -24.34 -16.17
N ASP A 223 -15.71 -23.41 -16.75
CA ASP A 223 -16.58 -23.68 -17.91
C ASP A 223 -15.76 -24.13 -19.15
N CYS A 224 -14.49 -23.71 -19.25
CA CYS A 224 -13.53 -24.20 -20.25
C CYS A 224 -12.86 -25.55 -19.88
N GLY A 225 -13.21 -26.16 -18.75
CA GLY A 225 -12.66 -27.44 -18.30
C GLY A 225 -11.30 -27.34 -17.62
N GLU A 226 -10.86 -26.15 -17.19
CA GLU A 226 -9.56 -25.96 -16.54
C GLU A 226 -9.54 -26.57 -15.13
N ASN A 227 -8.40 -27.15 -14.76
CA ASN A 227 -8.21 -27.76 -13.47
C ASN A 227 -7.35 -26.89 -12.56
N PHE A 228 -7.94 -26.34 -11.52
CA PHE A 228 -7.31 -25.47 -10.54
C PHE A 228 -8.02 -25.54 -9.20
N VAL A 229 -7.41 -24.99 -8.16
CA VAL A 229 -8.07 -24.58 -6.91
C VAL A 229 -7.73 -23.12 -6.63
N CYS A 230 -8.59 -22.40 -5.94
CA CYS A 230 -8.35 -21.01 -5.56
C CYS A 230 -8.70 -20.76 -4.10
N ASN A 231 -7.72 -20.30 -3.34
CA ASN A 231 -7.88 -19.95 -1.93
C ASN A 231 -8.07 -18.42 -1.81
N PHE A 232 -9.14 -18.02 -1.13
CA PHE A 232 -9.39 -16.64 -0.73
C PHE A 232 -9.05 -16.50 0.76
N VAL A 233 -8.15 -15.54 1.05
CA VAL A 233 -7.65 -15.26 2.40
C VAL A 233 -7.84 -13.79 2.71
N GLY A 234 -8.44 -13.50 3.87
CA GLY A 234 -8.65 -12.13 4.34
C GLY A 234 -9.85 -12.00 5.25
N GLY A 235 -10.09 -10.79 5.71
CA GLY A 235 -11.24 -10.51 6.56
C GLY A 235 -12.48 -10.15 5.76
N GLU A 236 -13.63 -10.38 6.37
CA GLU A 236 -14.90 -9.84 5.89
C GLU A 236 -14.89 -8.30 5.85
N SER A 237 -15.77 -7.75 5.03
CA SER A 237 -16.02 -6.32 4.97
C SER A 237 -17.52 -6.03 5.03
N VAL A 238 -17.87 -4.74 5.02
CA VAL A 238 -19.28 -4.31 4.89
C VAL A 238 -19.84 -4.71 3.52
N ASP A 239 -18.97 -4.79 2.49
CA ASP A 239 -19.38 -5.13 1.13
C ASP A 239 -19.67 -6.63 1.00
N ILE A 240 -18.78 -7.48 1.54
CA ILE A 240 -18.83 -8.94 1.38
C ILE A 240 -18.48 -9.59 2.73
N ASP A 241 -19.49 -10.19 3.36
CA ASP A 241 -19.34 -11.10 4.48
C ASP A 241 -19.20 -12.56 4.00
N THR A 242 -18.98 -13.50 4.91
CA THR A 242 -18.83 -14.94 4.59
C THR A 242 -20.05 -15.48 3.88
N ALA A 243 -21.26 -15.15 4.34
CA ALA A 243 -22.50 -15.68 3.75
C ALA A 243 -22.70 -15.19 2.30
N ARG A 244 -22.46 -13.90 2.04
CA ARG A 244 -22.48 -13.37 0.67
C ARG A 244 -21.42 -14.02 -0.20
N PHE A 245 -20.18 -14.18 0.30
CA PHE A 245 -19.09 -14.79 -0.45
C PHE A 245 -19.44 -16.24 -0.85
N GLU A 246 -19.90 -17.05 0.09
CA GLU A 246 -20.30 -18.44 -0.15
C GLU A 246 -21.45 -18.54 -1.17
N ASN A 247 -22.45 -17.64 -1.07
CA ASN A 247 -23.54 -17.57 -2.04
C ASN A 247 -23.01 -17.23 -3.45
N GLU A 248 -22.09 -16.25 -3.58
CA GLU A 248 -21.47 -15.90 -4.86
C GLU A 248 -20.68 -17.07 -5.48
N VAL A 249 -20.03 -17.89 -4.65
CA VAL A 249 -19.33 -19.11 -5.06
C VAL A 249 -20.32 -20.17 -5.56
N VAL A 250 -21.41 -20.39 -4.83
CA VAL A 250 -22.46 -21.36 -5.21
C VAL A 250 -23.15 -20.97 -6.51
N GLN A 251 -23.54 -19.69 -6.65
CA GLN A 251 -24.20 -19.18 -7.86
C GLN A 251 -23.35 -19.34 -9.13
N ARG A 252 -22.03 -19.33 -8.99
CA ARG A 252 -21.06 -19.56 -10.09
C ARG A 252 -20.68 -21.02 -10.26
N ASN A 253 -21.27 -21.93 -9.47
CA ASN A 253 -20.93 -23.36 -9.48
C ASN A 253 -19.43 -23.60 -9.21
N LEU A 254 -18.83 -22.89 -8.23
CA LEU A 254 -17.41 -22.94 -7.90
C LEU A 254 -17.08 -23.65 -6.58
N SER A 255 -18.06 -24.25 -5.91
CA SER A 255 -17.92 -24.83 -4.56
C SER A 255 -16.86 -25.95 -4.45
N ASP A 256 -16.52 -26.60 -5.55
CA ASP A 256 -15.46 -27.63 -5.63
C ASP A 256 -14.06 -27.07 -5.95
N LYS A 257 -13.95 -25.76 -6.26
CA LYS A 257 -12.71 -25.10 -6.72
C LYS A 257 -12.26 -23.95 -5.84
N VAL A 258 -13.18 -23.29 -5.14
CA VAL A 258 -12.94 -22.06 -4.40
C VAL A 258 -13.16 -22.28 -2.91
N PHE A 259 -12.15 -21.85 -2.12
CA PHE A 259 -12.16 -22.02 -0.67
C PHE A 259 -11.89 -20.68 0.02
N TYR A 260 -12.73 -20.33 1.01
CA TYR A 260 -12.50 -19.18 1.88
C TYR A 260 -11.85 -19.66 3.17
N LEU A 261 -10.63 -19.19 3.43
CA LEU A 261 -9.81 -19.62 4.58
C LEU A 261 -9.84 -18.60 5.74
N GLY A 262 -10.64 -17.54 5.62
CA GLY A 262 -10.71 -16.50 6.63
C GLY A 262 -9.42 -15.69 6.75
N ARG A 263 -9.29 -14.97 7.87
CA ARG A 263 -8.07 -14.16 8.15
C ARG A 263 -6.91 -15.06 8.55
N LYS A 264 -5.74 -14.78 7.99
CA LYS A 264 -4.47 -15.43 8.34
C LYS A 264 -3.43 -14.37 8.72
N TYR A 265 -2.65 -14.65 9.74
CA TYR A 265 -1.61 -13.76 10.25
C TYR A 265 -0.34 -14.54 10.52
N ASN A 266 0.80 -13.85 10.57
CA ASN A 266 2.09 -14.43 10.92
C ASN A 266 2.37 -15.75 10.16
N GLN A 267 2.70 -16.82 10.85
CA GLN A 267 3.07 -18.10 10.25
C GLN A 267 1.96 -18.70 9.37
N ASP A 268 0.70 -18.58 9.75
CA ASP A 268 -0.42 -19.09 8.93
C ASP A 268 -0.52 -18.36 7.58
N LYS A 269 -0.12 -17.08 7.55
CA LYS A 269 -0.06 -16.30 6.31
C LYS A 269 1.10 -16.75 5.42
N GLU A 270 2.26 -17.06 5.99
CA GLU A 270 3.40 -17.61 5.25
C GLU A 270 3.02 -18.94 4.58
N VAL A 271 2.34 -19.85 5.32
CA VAL A 271 1.91 -21.15 4.80
C VAL A 271 1.02 -21.01 3.55
N VAL A 272 0.05 -20.08 3.53
CA VAL A 272 -0.83 -19.94 2.35
C VAL A 272 -0.08 -19.40 1.13
N TYR A 273 0.97 -18.58 1.30
CA TYR A 273 1.84 -18.20 0.20
C TYR A 273 2.72 -19.36 -0.28
N GLU A 274 3.24 -20.18 0.64
CA GLU A 274 4.07 -21.35 0.30
C GLU A 274 3.27 -22.41 -0.47
N GLU A 275 1.98 -22.58 -0.15
CA GLU A 275 1.08 -23.52 -0.80
C GLU A 275 0.56 -23.05 -2.17
N ALA A 276 0.63 -21.77 -2.46
CA ALA A 276 0.17 -21.19 -3.72
C ALA A 276 1.16 -21.43 -4.86
N ASP A 277 0.64 -21.43 -6.09
CA ASP A 277 1.39 -21.49 -7.35
C ASP A 277 1.27 -20.19 -8.16
N ILE A 278 0.18 -19.44 -7.98
CA ILE A 278 -0.12 -18.18 -8.68
C ILE A 278 -0.76 -17.23 -7.68
N PHE A 279 -0.29 -16.00 -7.61
CA PHE A 279 -0.92 -14.94 -6.82
C PHE A 279 -1.80 -14.07 -7.71
N VAL A 280 -3.05 -13.83 -7.30
CA VAL A 280 -4.03 -13.09 -8.09
C VAL A 280 -4.63 -11.96 -7.26
N PHE A 281 -4.48 -10.72 -7.75
CA PHE A 281 -4.99 -9.55 -7.04
C PHE A 281 -5.58 -8.53 -8.04
N PRO A 282 -6.81 -8.79 -8.58
CA PRO A 282 -7.40 -8.01 -9.65
C PRO A 282 -8.10 -6.75 -9.11
N THR A 283 -7.40 -5.98 -8.29
CA THR A 283 -7.93 -4.80 -7.60
C THR A 283 -8.27 -3.66 -8.56
N PHE A 284 -9.38 -2.98 -8.30
CA PHE A 284 -9.75 -1.67 -8.85
C PHE A 284 -10.06 -0.68 -7.72
N TYR A 285 -9.52 -0.96 -6.52
CA TYR A 285 -9.73 -0.13 -5.33
C TYR A 285 -9.18 1.28 -5.54
N PRO A 286 -10.02 2.33 -5.47
CA PRO A 286 -9.62 3.69 -5.83
C PRO A 286 -8.46 4.26 -5.01
N GLY A 287 -8.24 3.76 -3.81
CA GLY A 287 -7.15 4.17 -2.93
C GLY A 287 -5.87 3.34 -3.05
N GLU A 288 -5.83 2.35 -3.97
CA GLU A 288 -4.66 1.50 -4.13
C GLU A 288 -3.47 2.27 -4.71
N CYS A 289 -2.34 2.23 -4.03
CA CYS A 289 -1.11 2.87 -4.49
C CYS A 289 -0.01 1.87 -4.79
N PHE A 290 0.33 1.03 -3.81
CA PHE A 290 1.47 0.13 -3.89
C PHE A 290 1.23 -1.05 -2.93
N PRO A 291 0.46 -2.08 -3.35
CA PRO A 291 -0.02 -3.13 -2.47
C PRO A 291 1.10 -4.03 -1.96
N LEU A 292 1.25 -4.13 -0.64
CA LEU A 292 2.28 -4.94 0.02
C LEU A 292 2.11 -6.43 -0.27
N VAL A 293 0.89 -6.91 -0.49
CA VAL A 293 0.60 -8.33 -0.79
C VAL A 293 1.26 -8.81 -2.08
N LEU A 294 1.51 -7.91 -3.05
CA LEU A 294 2.27 -8.24 -4.26
C LEU A 294 3.76 -8.44 -3.93
N LEU A 295 4.32 -7.64 -3.03
CA LEU A 295 5.70 -7.79 -2.57
C LEU A 295 5.87 -9.11 -1.81
N GLU A 296 4.90 -9.44 -0.96
CA GLU A 296 4.84 -10.70 -0.23
C GLU A 296 4.77 -11.89 -1.19
N ALA A 297 3.92 -11.83 -2.21
CA ALA A 297 3.84 -12.87 -3.23
C ALA A 297 5.17 -13.04 -4.00
N MET A 298 5.81 -11.92 -4.39
CA MET A 298 7.12 -11.94 -5.05
C MET A 298 8.21 -12.54 -4.14
N GLN A 299 8.19 -12.25 -2.82
CA GLN A 299 9.08 -12.87 -1.84
C GLN A 299 8.94 -14.39 -1.82
N HIS A 300 7.72 -14.92 -2.05
CA HIS A 300 7.42 -16.35 -2.11
C HIS A 300 7.57 -16.95 -3.52
N ARG A 301 8.19 -16.23 -4.45
CA ARG A 301 8.41 -16.67 -5.83
C ARG A 301 7.11 -17.04 -6.56
N LEU A 302 6.03 -16.28 -6.31
CA LEU A 302 4.77 -16.45 -7.03
C LEU A 302 4.73 -15.50 -8.23
N PRO A 303 4.38 -15.99 -9.44
CA PRO A 303 3.97 -15.11 -10.51
C PRO A 303 2.71 -14.37 -10.09
N CYS A 304 2.68 -13.05 -10.31
CA CYS A 304 1.58 -12.21 -9.90
C CYS A 304 0.69 -11.85 -11.09
N VAL A 305 -0.63 -11.99 -10.94
CA VAL A 305 -1.59 -11.44 -11.91
C VAL A 305 -2.39 -10.34 -11.22
N SER A 306 -2.32 -9.12 -11.75
CA SER A 306 -2.99 -7.96 -11.16
C SER A 306 -3.44 -6.98 -12.23
N THR A 307 -3.75 -5.74 -11.86
CA THR A 307 -4.35 -4.74 -12.75
C THR A 307 -3.47 -3.51 -12.93
N THR A 308 -3.89 -2.62 -13.82
CA THR A 308 -3.26 -1.30 -14.03
C THR A 308 -3.55 -0.30 -12.90
N GLU A 309 -4.04 -0.74 -11.73
CA GLU A 309 -4.39 0.14 -10.63
C GLU A 309 -3.16 0.67 -9.89
N GLY A 310 -3.12 1.97 -9.61
CA GLY A 310 -2.06 2.61 -8.82
C GLY A 310 -0.67 2.45 -9.41
N GLY A 311 0.28 2.01 -8.59
CA GLY A 311 1.68 1.73 -8.97
C GLY A 311 1.96 0.26 -9.28
N ILE A 312 0.93 -0.56 -9.52
CA ILE A 312 1.08 -2.01 -9.73
C ILE A 312 1.94 -2.30 -10.96
N SER A 313 1.83 -1.51 -12.02
CA SER A 313 2.67 -1.63 -13.23
C SER A 313 4.17 -1.37 -13.00
N GLU A 314 4.54 -0.77 -11.85
CA GLU A 314 5.95 -0.64 -11.45
C GLU A 314 6.39 -1.79 -10.52
N ILE A 315 5.44 -2.49 -9.90
CA ILE A 315 5.72 -3.71 -9.12
C ILE A 315 5.88 -4.89 -10.06
N ILE A 316 4.92 -5.11 -10.96
CA ILE A 316 4.90 -6.24 -11.89
C ILE A 316 5.49 -5.80 -13.24
N ASP A 317 6.56 -6.46 -13.68
CA ASP A 317 7.06 -6.32 -15.04
C ASP A 317 6.25 -7.27 -15.94
N GLU A 318 5.42 -6.71 -16.84
CA GLU A 318 4.53 -7.47 -17.75
C GLU A 318 5.29 -8.53 -18.52
N GLY A 319 4.79 -9.77 -18.47
CA GLY A 319 5.38 -10.93 -19.15
C GLY A 319 6.70 -11.44 -18.53
N LYS A 320 7.24 -10.77 -17.51
CA LYS A 320 8.53 -11.15 -16.89
C LYS A 320 8.36 -11.63 -15.45
N THR A 321 7.63 -10.88 -14.61
CA THR A 321 7.40 -11.23 -13.20
C THR A 321 5.93 -11.61 -12.94
N GLY A 322 5.09 -11.48 -13.95
CA GLY A 322 3.66 -11.74 -13.90
C GLY A 322 2.93 -11.06 -15.05
N PHE A 323 1.64 -10.84 -14.88
CA PHE A 323 0.79 -10.18 -15.85
C PHE A 323 -0.01 -9.03 -15.23
N VAL A 324 -0.20 -7.97 -16.01
CA VAL A 324 -1.03 -6.80 -15.65
C VAL A 324 -2.15 -6.69 -16.68
N VAL A 325 -3.41 -6.74 -16.20
CA VAL A 325 -4.59 -6.62 -17.06
C VAL A 325 -5.34 -5.33 -16.75
N GLU A 326 -6.22 -4.92 -17.66
CA GLU A 326 -7.12 -3.79 -17.38
C GLU A 326 -8.07 -4.14 -16.23
N ARG A 327 -8.42 -3.10 -15.46
CA ARG A 327 -9.35 -3.23 -14.33
C ARG A 327 -10.67 -3.79 -14.79
N GLU A 328 -11.27 -4.65 -13.97
CA GLU A 328 -12.60 -5.26 -14.21
C GLU A 328 -12.72 -6.06 -15.52
N ASN A 329 -11.59 -6.33 -16.19
CA ASN A 329 -11.57 -7.14 -17.41
C ASN A 329 -11.46 -8.64 -17.08
N VAL A 330 -12.61 -9.27 -16.91
CA VAL A 330 -12.74 -10.69 -16.56
C VAL A 330 -12.12 -11.60 -17.62
N ASP A 331 -12.27 -11.26 -18.92
CA ASP A 331 -11.75 -12.08 -20.02
C ASP A 331 -10.22 -12.10 -20.05
N ALA A 332 -9.62 -10.91 -19.99
CA ALA A 332 -8.17 -10.80 -19.96
C ALA A 332 -7.58 -11.48 -18.70
N LEU A 333 -8.24 -11.35 -17.54
CA LEU A 333 -7.83 -12.02 -16.31
C LEU A 333 -7.86 -13.54 -16.48
N ALA A 334 -8.96 -14.11 -16.98
CA ALA A 334 -9.11 -15.54 -17.20
C ALA A 334 -8.06 -16.07 -18.20
N GLU A 335 -7.79 -15.35 -19.29
CA GLU A 335 -6.77 -15.72 -20.26
C GLU A 335 -5.37 -15.80 -19.63
N LYS A 336 -4.95 -14.76 -18.88
CA LYS A 336 -3.63 -14.76 -18.23
C LYS A 336 -3.50 -15.84 -17.18
N LEU A 337 -4.56 -16.11 -16.42
CA LEU A 337 -4.58 -17.24 -15.48
C LEU A 337 -4.47 -18.57 -16.20
N ARG A 338 -5.18 -18.77 -17.31
CA ARG A 338 -5.10 -20.00 -18.12
C ARG A 338 -3.68 -20.25 -18.63
N VAL A 339 -2.98 -19.22 -19.12
CA VAL A 339 -1.58 -19.32 -19.53
C VAL A 339 -0.70 -19.85 -18.39
N LEU A 340 -0.88 -19.34 -17.17
CA LEU A 340 -0.11 -19.78 -16.01
C LEU A 340 -0.54 -21.17 -15.50
N ILE A 341 -1.82 -21.52 -15.56
CA ILE A 341 -2.32 -22.84 -15.20
C ILE A 341 -1.64 -23.94 -16.03
N HIS A 342 -1.55 -23.72 -17.34
CA HIS A 342 -0.97 -24.69 -18.28
C HIS A 342 0.55 -24.71 -18.31
N ASN A 343 1.23 -23.67 -17.79
CA ASN A 343 2.67 -23.57 -17.96
C ASN A 343 3.44 -23.47 -16.64
N PRO A 344 3.76 -24.62 -16.00
CA PRO A 344 4.50 -24.64 -14.74
C PRO A 344 5.92 -24.06 -14.86
N GLU A 345 6.58 -24.20 -16.02
CA GLU A 345 7.91 -23.62 -16.25
C GLU A 345 7.86 -22.10 -16.27
N LEU A 346 6.82 -21.54 -16.91
CA LEU A 346 6.58 -20.10 -16.92
C LEU A 346 6.30 -19.57 -15.52
N ARG A 347 5.50 -20.29 -14.71
CA ARG A 347 5.28 -19.94 -13.30
C ARG A 347 6.58 -19.84 -12.54
N LEU A 348 7.45 -20.86 -12.68
CA LEU A 348 8.74 -20.87 -12.01
C LEU A 348 9.66 -19.73 -12.48
N LYS A 349 9.73 -19.51 -13.80
CA LYS A 349 10.52 -18.41 -14.39
C LYS A 349 10.06 -17.05 -13.91
N MET A 350 8.76 -16.77 -13.96
CA MET A 350 8.20 -15.49 -13.53
C MET A 350 8.34 -15.30 -12.01
N GLY A 351 8.09 -16.34 -11.22
CA GLY A 351 8.25 -16.29 -9.78
C GLY A 351 9.68 -15.98 -9.34
N ASN A 352 10.67 -16.62 -9.97
CA ASN A 352 12.08 -16.33 -9.72
C ASN A 352 12.45 -14.90 -10.11
N ALA A 353 12.04 -14.43 -11.29
CA ALA A 353 12.27 -13.05 -11.71
C ALA A 353 11.60 -12.03 -10.76
N GLY A 354 10.40 -12.36 -10.25
CA GLY A 354 9.72 -11.57 -9.22
C GLY A 354 10.52 -11.48 -7.93
N PHE A 355 11.02 -12.60 -7.45
CA PHE A 355 11.86 -12.66 -6.26
C PHE A 355 13.16 -11.85 -6.40
N GLU A 356 13.85 -11.96 -7.55
CA GLU A 356 15.04 -11.17 -7.82
C GLU A 356 14.75 -9.67 -7.79
N LYS A 357 13.64 -9.24 -8.42
CA LYS A 357 13.18 -7.85 -8.37
C LYS A 357 12.88 -7.40 -6.95
N PHE A 358 12.18 -8.24 -6.17
CA PHE A 358 11.89 -7.98 -4.76
C PHE A 358 13.18 -7.78 -3.95
N GLN A 359 14.13 -8.72 -4.05
CA GLN A 359 15.40 -8.66 -3.31
C GLN A 359 16.22 -7.41 -3.65
N LYS A 360 16.20 -7.00 -4.92
CA LYS A 360 16.98 -5.86 -5.39
C LYS A 360 16.37 -4.50 -5.00
N ASN A 361 15.05 -4.37 -4.97
CA ASN A 361 14.39 -3.06 -4.97
C ASN A 361 13.29 -2.87 -3.92
N LEU A 362 12.72 -3.96 -3.38
CA LEU A 362 11.44 -3.91 -2.66
C LEU A 362 11.53 -4.48 -1.23
N THR A 363 12.75 -4.72 -0.74
CA THR A 363 12.98 -5.10 0.66
C THR A 363 12.83 -3.88 1.57
N LEU A 364 12.53 -4.13 2.85
CA LEU A 364 12.48 -3.09 3.86
C LEU A 364 13.79 -2.30 3.94
N SER A 365 14.92 -2.97 3.82
CA SER A 365 16.24 -2.32 3.82
C SER A 365 16.40 -1.35 2.64
N CYS A 366 15.94 -1.72 1.43
CA CYS A 366 15.95 -0.82 0.28
C CYS A 366 15.08 0.42 0.53
N PHE A 367 13.88 0.23 1.10
CA PHE A 367 12.99 1.31 1.47
C PHE A 367 13.63 2.25 2.49
N GLU A 368 14.19 1.73 3.58
CA GLU A 368 14.83 2.51 4.64
C GLU A 368 16.01 3.34 4.11
N ILE A 369 16.85 2.75 3.27
CA ILE A 369 18.00 3.44 2.64
C ILE A 369 17.49 4.58 1.75
N ASN A 370 16.51 4.30 0.89
CA ASN A 370 15.94 5.30 -0.02
C ASN A 370 15.28 6.45 0.74
N LEU A 371 14.45 6.13 1.74
CA LEU A 371 13.78 7.14 2.55
C LEU A 371 14.79 8.00 3.32
N THR A 372 15.80 7.39 3.95
CA THR A 372 16.86 8.11 4.67
C THR A 372 17.61 9.07 3.75
N LYS A 373 17.93 8.63 2.53
CA LYS A 373 18.59 9.46 1.52
C LYS A 373 17.72 10.67 1.15
N ILE A 374 16.44 10.43 0.81
CA ILE A 374 15.48 11.50 0.44
C ILE A 374 15.32 12.51 1.58
N LEU A 375 15.12 12.04 2.82
CA LEU A 375 14.96 12.94 3.96
C LEU A 375 16.24 13.76 4.23
N SER A 376 17.42 13.16 4.05
CA SER A 376 18.70 13.84 4.20
C SER A 376 18.88 14.93 3.13
N GLU A 377 18.55 14.64 1.87
CA GLU A 377 18.58 15.61 0.78
C GLU A 377 17.65 16.81 1.05
N ILE A 378 16.41 16.54 1.49
CA ILE A 378 15.45 17.61 1.81
C ILE A 378 15.93 18.45 3.00
N CYS A 379 16.54 17.83 4.02
CA CYS A 379 17.10 18.56 5.15
C CYS A 379 18.22 19.52 4.75
N GLN A 380 19.04 19.17 3.74
CA GLN A 380 20.17 19.97 3.26
C GLN A 380 19.77 21.11 2.33
N GLN A 381 18.62 21.05 1.66
CA GLN A 381 18.13 22.12 0.78
C GLN A 381 17.87 23.39 1.60
N GLU A 382 18.08 24.57 1.00
CA GLU A 382 17.72 25.84 1.62
C GLU A 382 16.19 25.94 1.81
N LYS A 383 15.77 26.80 2.75
CA LYS A 383 14.35 27.05 3.01
C LYS A 383 13.73 27.77 1.81
N TYR A 384 12.56 27.35 1.36
CA TYR A 384 11.77 28.02 0.29
C TYR A 384 11.25 29.37 0.71
#